data_e074f56ff3a8d3540b29c75b3128161a
#
_entry.id   e074f56ff3a8d3540b29c75b3128161a
#
_cell.length_a   1.000
_cell.length_b   1.000
_cell.length_c   1.000
_cell.angle_alpha   90.00
_cell.angle_beta   90.00
_cell.angle_gamma   90.00
#
_symmetry.space_group_name_H-M   'P 1'
#
loop_
_entity.id
_entity.type
_entity.pdbx_description
1 polymer ?
#
loop_
_entity_poly.entity_id
_entity_poly.type
_entity_poly.pdbx_seq_one_letter_code
_entity_poly.pdbx_strand_id
1 'polypeptide(L)'
;MIKRQSSRAIVIIALVCALLVSSALFISGCGGNNGNNSYTIVYDSQGGAAVKNGTYTEGGSNKFYLPTPSIGSDPKMYGYSFTGWFYDEECTKKATTKIDTSYAKNGTVTLYAGWSNLHKINFDTRTDQTIDSLEYAYDTTINAADLPVPQDRVVGTATCKFLYWAFLNTNEKVSETFTMEAVDINLFAVYDTGVNTRFELTDDGYY
;
A
#
# COMPACT_ATOMS: atom_id res chain seq x y z
N MET A 1 -17.82 23.64 -19.39
CA MET A 1 -16.36 23.79 -19.55
C MET A 1 -15.75 23.94 -18.16
N ILE A 2 -15.47 22.81 -17.48
CA ILE A 2 -14.99 22.79 -16.10
C ILE A 2 -13.51 22.37 -16.14
N LYS A 3 -12.65 23.32 -15.71
CA LYS A 3 -11.20 23.13 -15.62
C LYS A 3 -10.87 22.11 -14.51
N ARG A 4 -10.26 20.99 -14.88
CA ARG A 4 -9.55 20.10 -13.94
C ARG A 4 -8.38 20.87 -13.33
N GLN A 5 -8.44 21.21 -12.07
CA GLN A 5 -7.27 21.57 -11.29
C GLN A 5 -6.64 20.32 -10.72
N SER A 6 -5.49 19.99 -11.26
CA SER A 6 -4.56 18.98 -10.73
C SER A 6 -3.83 19.62 -9.54
N SER A 7 -4.26 19.36 -8.32
CA SER A 7 -3.51 19.71 -7.11
C SER A 7 -2.52 18.61 -6.80
N ARG A 8 -1.31 18.73 -7.33
CA ARG A 8 -0.14 18.03 -6.80
C ARG A 8 0.35 18.80 -5.58
N ALA A 9 -0.14 18.47 -4.41
CA ALA A 9 0.45 18.89 -3.16
C ALA A 9 1.65 17.98 -2.86
N ILE A 10 2.83 18.41 -3.31
CA ILE A 10 4.11 17.86 -2.83
C ILE A 10 4.31 18.46 -1.44
N VAL A 11 4.04 17.70 -0.40
CA VAL A 11 4.42 18.06 0.97
C VAL A 11 5.88 17.68 1.14
N ILE A 12 6.77 18.65 0.93
CA ILE A 12 8.18 18.53 1.30
C ILE A 12 8.24 18.77 2.81
N ILE A 13 8.32 17.69 3.59
CA ILE A 13 8.66 17.79 5.01
C ILE A 13 10.18 17.68 5.10
N ALA A 14 10.85 18.83 5.12
CA ALA A 14 12.23 18.92 5.52
C ALA A 14 12.30 18.74 7.04
N LEU A 15 12.63 17.54 7.52
CA LEU A 15 12.97 17.29 8.92
C LEU A 15 14.48 17.25 9.05
N VAL A 16 15.02 18.27 9.73
CA VAL A 16 16.44 18.31 10.14
C VAL A 16 16.63 17.25 11.22
N CYS A 17 17.23 16.10 10.85
CA CYS A 17 17.69 15.12 11.81
C CYS A 17 19.15 15.38 12.15
N ALA A 18 19.40 15.64 13.43
CA ALA A 18 20.74 15.80 14.00
C ALA A 18 21.56 14.52 13.79
N LEU A 19 22.72 14.67 13.12
CA LEU A 19 23.75 13.68 12.92
C LEU A 19 24.36 13.24 14.26
N LEU A 20 24.08 12.03 14.70
CA LEU A 20 24.98 11.30 15.58
C LEU A 20 25.94 10.51 14.69
N VAL A 21 27.02 11.16 14.29
CA VAL A 21 28.17 10.51 13.65
C VAL A 21 28.94 9.76 14.73
N SER A 22 28.68 8.46 14.87
CA SER A 22 29.64 7.59 15.55
C SER A 22 30.78 7.28 14.57
N SER A 23 31.90 7.92 14.77
CA SER A 23 33.15 7.68 14.04
C SER A 23 33.66 6.26 14.29
N ALA A 24 33.32 5.31 13.39
CA ALA A 24 34.02 4.05 13.33
C ALA A 24 35.36 4.26 12.61
N LEU A 25 36.48 4.04 13.32
CA LEU A 25 37.80 4.01 12.75
C LEU A 25 37.89 2.91 11.69
N PHE A 26 38.08 3.30 10.44
CA PHE A 26 38.41 2.37 9.36
C PHE A 26 39.89 2.06 9.40
N ILE A 27 40.23 0.84 9.78
CA ILE A 27 41.59 0.30 9.54
C ILE A 27 41.61 -0.10 8.06
N SER A 28 42.27 0.71 7.25
CA SER A 28 42.57 0.39 5.86
C SER A 28 43.65 -0.69 5.82
N GLY A 29 43.23 -1.96 5.84
CA GLY A 29 44.08 -3.11 5.59
C GLY A 29 44.29 -3.28 4.09
N CYS A 30 45.45 -2.86 3.56
CA CYS A 30 45.89 -3.24 2.23
C CYS A 30 46.28 -4.73 2.25
N GLY A 31 45.46 -5.60 1.67
CA GLY A 31 45.69 -7.04 1.59
C GLY A 31 44.97 -7.64 0.39
N GLY A 32 45.74 -8.08 -0.62
CA GLY A 32 45.57 -9.12 -1.61
C GLY A 32 44.19 -9.35 -2.23
N ASN A 33 44.13 -9.02 -3.47
CA ASN A 33 43.08 -9.24 -4.47
C ASN A 33 42.55 -10.69 -4.49
N ASN A 34 41.42 -10.95 -3.85
CA ASN A 34 40.46 -11.99 -4.20
C ASN A 34 39.04 -11.38 -4.11
N GLY A 35 38.62 -10.92 -5.15
CA GLY A 35 37.41 -10.49 -5.82
C GLY A 35 36.07 -10.28 -5.09
N ASN A 36 35.99 -10.22 -3.77
CA ASN A 36 34.70 -9.94 -3.10
C ASN A 36 34.77 -8.61 -2.34
N ASN A 37 34.41 -7.52 -3.03
CA ASN A 37 34.23 -6.24 -2.37
C ASN A 37 33.07 -6.31 -1.36
N SER A 38 33.33 -5.81 -0.15
CA SER A 38 32.34 -5.74 0.91
C SER A 38 31.93 -4.29 1.16
N TYR A 39 30.62 -4.07 1.25
CA TYR A 39 30.02 -2.75 1.40
C TYR A 39 29.16 -2.71 2.66
N THR A 40 29.24 -1.60 3.38
CA THR A 40 28.30 -1.33 4.48
C THR A 40 26.98 -0.81 3.89
N ILE A 41 25.85 -1.42 4.29
CA ILE A 41 24.53 -0.93 3.92
C ILE A 41 23.97 -0.17 5.10
N VAL A 42 23.77 1.13 4.92
CA VAL A 42 23.10 2.02 5.87
C VAL A 42 21.64 2.18 5.46
N TYR A 43 20.73 2.10 6.42
CA TYR A 43 19.30 2.22 6.20
C TYR A 43 18.79 3.52 6.81
N ASP A 44 18.33 4.43 5.97
CA ASP A 44 17.55 5.60 6.39
C ASP A 44 16.06 5.24 6.36
N SER A 45 15.46 5.13 7.53
CA SER A 45 14.08 4.71 7.66
C SER A 45 13.05 5.78 7.30
N GLN A 46 13.48 7.01 6.97
CA GLN A 46 12.62 8.14 6.59
C GLN A 46 11.36 8.28 7.49
N GLY A 47 11.55 8.27 8.81
CA GLY A 47 10.48 8.38 9.80
C GLY A 47 9.97 7.04 10.35
N GLY A 48 10.28 5.91 9.74
CA GLY A 48 10.00 4.59 10.30
C GLY A 48 10.97 4.20 11.42
N ALA A 49 10.77 3.01 12.00
CA ALA A 49 11.66 2.48 13.03
C ALA A 49 13.08 2.29 12.48
N ALA A 50 14.09 2.57 13.33
CA ALA A 50 15.48 2.42 12.97
C ALA A 50 15.82 0.97 12.60
N VAL A 51 16.59 0.81 11.55
CA VAL A 51 17.06 -0.49 11.04
C VAL A 51 18.57 -0.58 11.23
N LYS A 52 19.04 -1.74 11.71
CA LYS A 52 20.46 -2.00 11.90
C LYS A 52 21.15 -2.11 10.54
N ASN A 53 22.33 -1.45 10.41
CA ASN A 53 23.16 -1.53 9.22
C ASN A 53 23.48 -2.99 8.86
N GLY A 54 23.54 -3.26 7.56
CA GLY A 54 23.91 -4.55 6.97
C GLY A 54 25.29 -4.54 6.33
N THR A 55 25.72 -5.70 5.85
CA THR A 55 26.92 -5.86 5.03
C THR A 55 26.53 -6.61 3.77
N TYR A 56 26.87 -6.06 2.62
CA TYR A 56 26.71 -6.69 1.32
C TYR A 56 28.07 -7.04 0.74
N THR A 57 28.23 -8.29 0.29
CA THR A 57 29.46 -8.76 -0.35
C THR A 57 29.18 -9.08 -1.81
N GLU A 58 29.82 -8.36 -2.71
CA GLU A 58 29.68 -8.55 -4.15
C GLU A 58 30.22 -9.92 -4.56
N GLY A 59 29.43 -10.69 -5.33
CA GLY A 59 29.81 -12.06 -5.71
C GLY A 59 29.77 -13.08 -4.58
N GLY A 60 29.34 -12.69 -3.39
CA GLY A 60 29.19 -13.61 -2.25
C GLY A 60 28.10 -14.67 -2.48
N SER A 61 28.33 -15.87 -1.97
CA SER A 61 27.37 -16.97 -2.04
C SER A 61 26.17 -16.81 -1.08
N ASN A 62 26.29 -15.94 -0.09
CA ASN A 62 25.22 -15.67 0.88
C ASN A 62 24.16 -14.75 0.28
N LYS A 63 22.90 -15.18 0.37
CA LYS A 63 21.77 -14.36 -0.06
C LYS A 63 21.61 -13.14 0.85
N PHE A 64 21.65 -11.95 0.25
CA PHE A 64 21.39 -10.71 0.96
C PHE A 64 19.87 -10.46 1.06
N TYR A 65 19.42 -10.05 2.22
CA TYR A 65 18.00 -9.76 2.48
C TYR A 65 17.85 -8.30 2.88
N LEU A 66 16.94 -7.62 2.25
CA LEU A 66 16.50 -6.29 2.66
C LEU A 66 15.52 -6.41 3.83
N PRO A 67 15.79 -5.76 4.96
CA PRO A 67 14.88 -5.78 6.10
C PRO A 67 13.58 -5.03 5.77
N THR A 68 12.51 -5.34 6.50
CA THR A 68 11.25 -4.59 6.45
C THR A 68 11.13 -3.79 7.74
N PRO A 69 11.25 -2.45 7.71
CA PRO A 69 11.07 -1.62 8.88
C PRO A 69 9.58 -1.56 9.27
N SER A 70 9.29 -1.37 10.56
CA SER A 70 7.96 -0.97 11.01
C SER A 70 7.83 0.56 10.95
N ILE A 71 6.59 1.05 11.05
CA ILE A 71 6.31 2.51 11.14
C ILE A 71 6.87 3.14 12.43
N GLY A 72 7.34 2.34 13.38
CA GLY A 72 7.84 2.83 14.67
C GLY A 72 6.71 3.36 15.56
N SER A 73 7.07 4.31 16.44
CA SER A 73 6.15 4.94 17.39
C SER A 73 5.76 6.37 17.00
N ASP A 74 6.21 6.88 15.84
CA ASP A 74 5.82 8.22 15.39
C ASP A 74 4.35 8.21 14.94
N PRO A 75 3.44 8.96 15.61
CA PRO A 75 2.04 9.03 15.21
C PRO A 75 1.82 9.50 13.77
N LYS A 76 2.77 10.24 13.20
CA LYS A 76 2.70 10.73 11.82
C LYS A 76 2.85 9.62 10.78
N MET A 77 3.42 8.48 11.18
CA MET A 77 3.59 7.31 10.32
C MET A 77 2.38 6.36 10.38
N TYR A 78 1.40 6.65 11.25
CA TYR A 78 0.19 5.82 11.29
C TYR A 78 -0.54 5.86 9.94
N GLY A 79 -0.99 4.69 9.49
CA GLY A 79 -1.60 4.55 8.16
C GLY A 79 -0.62 4.46 7.00
N TYR A 80 0.69 4.48 7.25
CA TYR A 80 1.69 4.25 6.20
C TYR A 80 2.10 2.78 6.10
N SER A 81 2.33 2.33 4.87
CA SER A 81 2.85 1.00 4.53
C SER A 81 4.20 1.12 3.85
N PHE A 82 5.13 0.23 4.20
CA PHE A 82 6.46 0.18 3.59
C PHE A 82 6.37 -0.30 2.13
N THR A 83 6.94 0.47 1.19
CA THR A 83 6.90 0.16 -0.24
C THR A 83 8.22 -0.42 -0.77
N GLY A 84 9.29 -0.30 -0.01
CA GLY A 84 10.60 -0.83 -0.37
C GLY A 84 11.75 0.09 0.02
N TRP A 85 12.98 -0.36 -0.26
CA TRP A 85 14.20 0.43 -0.15
C TRP A 85 14.57 1.03 -1.50
N PHE A 86 15.16 2.23 -1.47
CA PHE A 86 15.53 3.00 -2.65
C PHE A 86 16.94 3.55 -2.51
N TYR A 87 17.62 3.83 -3.64
CA TYR A 87 18.98 4.43 -3.67
C TYR A 87 18.95 5.95 -3.55
N ASP A 88 17.80 6.56 -3.61
CA ASP A 88 17.58 8.02 -3.55
C ASP A 88 16.48 8.36 -2.54
N GLU A 89 16.59 9.51 -1.91
CA GLU A 89 15.68 10.02 -0.89
C GLU A 89 14.25 10.22 -1.44
N GLU A 90 14.15 10.56 -2.74
CA GLU A 90 12.89 10.74 -3.45
C GLU A 90 12.19 9.43 -3.81
N CYS A 91 12.78 8.28 -3.46
CA CYS A 91 12.22 6.94 -3.69
C CYS A 91 11.88 6.66 -5.17
N THR A 92 12.73 7.09 -6.10
CA THR A 92 12.54 6.86 -7.54
C THR A 92 13.29 5.63 -8.06
N LYS A 93 14.39 5.22 -7.40
CA LYS A 93 15.28 4.14 -7.82
C LYS A 93 15.26 2.99 -6.83
N LYS A 94 14.34 2.05 -7.04
CA LYS A 94 14.09 0.94 -6.11
C LYS A 94 15.30 -0.01 -6.03
N ALA A 95 15.73 -0.32 -4.80
CA ALA A 95 16.74 -1.31 -4.51
C ALA A 95 16.16 -2.73 -4.55
N THR A 96 17.00 -3.69 -4.89
CA THR A 96 16.70 -5.12 -4.88
C THR A 96 17.67 -5.87 -3.95
N THR A 97 17.47 -7.16 -3.76
CA THR A 97 18.40 -8.01 -3.00
C THR A 97 19.79 -8.12 -3.62
N LYS A 98 19.95 -7.77 -4.90
CA LYS A 98 21.23 -7.54 -5.55
C LYS A 98 21.52 -6.04 -5.49
N ILE A 99 22.37 -5.64 -4.55
CA ILE A 99 22.72 -4.23 -4.37
C ILE A 99 23.54 -3.73 -5.57
N ASP A 100 23.14 -2.59 -6.10
CA ASP A 100 23.92 -1.86 -7.10
C ASP A 100 25.00 -1.04 -6.40
N THR A 101 26.23 -1.54 -6.49
CA THR A 101 27.40 -0.95 -5.81
C THR A 101 27.88 0.35 -6.47
N SER A 102 27.34 0.72 -7.63
CA SER A 102 27.64 2.03 -8.26
C SER A 102 27.15 3.21 -7.41
N TYR A 103 26.19 2.99 -6.51
CA TYR A 103 25.72 3.98 -5.53
C TYR A 103 26.62 4.09 -4.28
N ALA A 104 27.66 3.25 -4.17
CA ALA A 104 28.52 3.28 -3.01
C ALA A 104 29.38 4.56 -2.94
N LYS A 105 29.43 5.17 -1.77
CA LYS A 105 30.35 6.26 -1.43
C LYS A 105 31.25 5.79 -0.30
N ASN A 106 32.54 5.76 -0.52
CA ASN A 106 33.53 5.29 0.46
C ASN A 106 33.18 3.92 1.08
N GLY A 107 32.81 2.94 0.24
CA GLY A 107 32.43 1.59 0.69
C GLY A 107 31.08 1.48 1.39
N THR A 108 30.24 2.53 1.35
CA THR A 108 28.92 2.56 1.97
C THR A 108 27.83 2.84 0.93
N VAL A 109 26.77 2.05 0.94
CA VAL A 109 25.54 2.30 0.19
C VAL A 109 24.46 2.70 1.19
N THR A 110 23.88 3.88 1.02
CA THR A 110 22.69 4.30 1.80
C THR A 110 21.43 3.92 1.04
N LEU A 111 20.49 3.29 1.75
CA LEU A 111 19.17 2.96 1.24
C LEU A 111 18.12 3.72 2.04
N TYR A 112 17.16 4.30 1.34
CA TYR A 112 16.07 5.10 1.89
C TYR A 112 14.77 4.31 1.87
N ALA A 113 14.02 4.32 2.97
CA ALA A 113 12.75 3.64 3.06
C ALA A 113 11.66 4.42 2.32
N GLY A 114 10.97 3.77 1.39
CA GLY A 114 9.77 4.34 0.79
C GLY A 114 8.52 3.97 1.61
N TRP A 115 7.61 4.92 1.74
CA TRP A 115 6.35 4.76 2.46
C TRP A 115 5.19 5.26 1.62
N SER A 116 4.03 4.60 1.75
CA SER A 116 2.78 5.02 1.13
C SER A 116 1.65 4.97 2.15
N ASN A 117 0.83 6.00 2.19
CA ASN A 117 -0.42 6.00 2.94
C ASN A 117 -1.65 5.72 2.06
N LEU A 118 -1.41 5.26 0.82
CA LEU A 118 -2.48 4.84 -0.08
C LEU A 118 -2.87 3.41 0.21
N HIS A 119 -4.17 3.18 0.35
CA HIS A 119 -4.79 1.89 0.56
C HIS A 119 -5.88 1.67 -0.49
N LYS A 120 -6.21 0.41 -0.74
CA LYS A 120 -7.16 0.02 -1.79
C LYS A 120 -8.54 -0.28 -1.24
N ILE A 121 -9.55 0.05 -2.04
CA ILE A 121 -10.88 -0.54 -1.94
C ILE A 121 -10.99 -1.56 -3.07
N ASN A 122 -11.13 -2.83 -2.71
CA ASN A 122 -11.29 -3.93 -3.63
C ASN A 122 -12.76 -4.32 -3.70
N PHE A 123 -13.24 -4.70 -4.88
CA PHE A 123 -14.65 -4.98 -5.15
C PHE A 123 -14.85 -6.44 -5.57
N ASP A 124 -15.56 -7.21 -4.77
CA ASP A 124 -16.10 -8.53 -5.13
C ASP A 124 -17.54 -8.37 -5.63
N THR A 125 -17.72 -8.44 -6.92
CA THR A 125 -19.07 -8.29 -7.55
C THR A 125 -19.95 -9.51 -7.36
N ARG A 126 -19.46 -10.62 -6.82
CA ARG A 126 -20.16 -11.92 -6.75
C ARG A 126 -20.64 -12.42 -8.11
N THR A 127 -20.01 -11.96 -9.20
CA THR A 127 -20.24 -12.33 -10.60
C THR A 127 -18.91 -12.46 -11.32
N ASP A 128 -18.91 -12.73 -12.61
CA ASP A 128 -17.70 -12.76 -13.45
C ASP A 128 -17.21 -11.35 -13.84
N GLN A 129 -17.96 -10.29 -13.46
CA GLN A 129 -17.54 -8.91 -13.70
C GLN A 129 -16.38 -8.54 -12.78
N THR A 130 -15.35 -7.93 -13.35
CA THR A 130 -14.23 -7.33 -12.62
C THR A 130 -14.44 -5.81 -12.54
N ILE A 131 -14.20 -5.25 -11.36
CA ILE A 131 -14.15 -3.80 -11.12
C ILE A 131 -12.76 -3.49 -10.58
N ASP A 132 -12.09 -2.51 -11.18
CA ASP A 132 -10.77 -2.08 -10.73
C ASP A 132 -10.84 -1.49 -9.31
N SER A 133 -9.79 -1.76 -8.51
CA SER A 133 -9.67 -1.19 -7.17
C SER A 133 -9.51 0.33 -7.24
N LEU A 134 -10.09 1.02 -6.27
CA LEU A 134 -9.85 2.45 -6.04
C LEU A 134 -8.78 2.64 -4.97
N GLU A 135 -7.96 3.68 -5.09
CA GLU A 135 -6.91 4.01 -4.13
C GLU A 135 -7.20 5.35 -3.45
N TYR A 136 -7.15 5.35 -2.12
CA TYR A 136 -7.36 6.53 -1.29
C TYR A 136 -6.28 6.61 -0.21
N ALA A 137 -5.91 7.83 0.17
CA ALA A 137 -5.05 8.02 1.32
C ALA A 137 -5.78 7.62 2.62
N TYR A 138 -5.02 7.11 3.59
CA TYR A 138 -5.54 6.89 4.95
C TYR A 138 -6.29 8.13 5.45
N ASP A 139 -7.38 7.93 6.18
CA ASP A 139 -8.24 8.96 6.77
C ASP A 139 -9.03 9.81 5.75
N THR A 140 -9.05 9.43 4.47
CA THR A 140 -9.90 10.08 3.47
C THR A 140 -11.36 9.68 3.66
N THR A 141 -12.26 10.67 3.76
CA THR A 141 -13.71 10.42 3.74
C THR A 141 -14.16 10.07 2.32
N ILE A 142 -14.86 8.96 2.18
CA ILE A 142 -15.33 8.39 0.92
C ILE A 142 -16.85 8.41 0.93
N ASN A 143 -17.45 8.90 -0.17
CA ASN A 143 -18.88 8.85 -0.40
C ASN A 143 -19.25 7.51 -1.04
N ALA A 144 -20.18 6.77 -0.49
CA ALA A 144 -20.66 5.52 -1.07
C ALA A 144 -21.26 5.72 -2.46
N ALA A 145 -21.81 6.91 -2.74
CA ALA A 145 -22.34 7.26 -4.05
C ALA A 145 -21.29 7.38 -5.16
N ASP A 146 -20.00 7.58 -4.78
CA ASP A 146 -18.87 7.66 -5.71
C ASP A 146 -18.27 6.28 -6.02
N LEU A 147 -18.71 5.22 -5.33
CA LEU A 147 -18.28 3.86 -5.60
C LEU A 147 -18.90 3.33 -6.91
N PRO A 148 -18.18 2.47 -7.65
CA PRO A 148 -18.69 1.89 -8.88
C PRO A 148 -19.93 1.04 -8.61
N VAL A 149 -20.87 1.02 -9.55
CA VAL A 149 -22.09 0.20 -9.50
C VAL A 149 -21.86 -1.03 -10.39
N PRO A 150 -21.88 -2.26 -9.84
CA PRO A 150 -21.74 -3.46 -10.65
C PRO A 150 -22.99 -3.70 -11.52
N GLN A 151 -22.82 -4.54 -12.54
CA GLN A 151 -23.94 -5.00 -13.35
C GLN A 151 -24.88 -5.87 -12.51
N ASP A 152 -26.13 -5.92 -12.94
CA ASP A 152 -27.10 -6.84 -12.36
C ASP A 152 -26.65 -8.30 -12.51
N ARG A 153 -26.93 -9.11 -11.51
CA ARG A 153 -26.59 -10.53 -11.50
C ARG A 153 -27.73 -11.35 -12.12
N VAL A 154 -27.40 -12.24 -13.05
CA VAL A 154 -28.38 -13.18 -13.61
C VAL A 154 -28.21 -14.56 -12.96
N VAL A 155 -29.30 -15.11 -12.41
CA VAL A 155 -29.35 -16.45 -11.83
C VAL A 155 -30.49 -17.23 -12.52
N GLY A 156 -30.13 -18.17 -13.39
CA GLY A 156 -31.07 -18.81 -14.26
C GLY A 156 -31.75 -17.80 -15.20
N THR A 157 -33.07 -17.60 -15.06
CA THR A 157 -33.84 -16.59 -15.80
C THR A 157 -34.11 -15.31 -15.00
N ALA A 158 -33.74 -15.28 -13.73
CA ALA A 158 -34.03 -14.14 -12.85
C ALA A 158 -32.88 -13.12 -12.92
N THR A 159 -33.24 -11.85 -13.03
CA THR A 159 -32.29 -10.73 -12.91
C THR A 159 -32.36 -10.16 -11.50
N CYS A 160 -31.26 -10.30 -10.77
CA CYS A 160 -31.09 -9.75 -9.43
C CYS A 160 -30.46 -8.38 -9.52
N LYS A 161 -31.10 -7.35 -8.99
CA LYS A 161 -30.61 -5.98 -9.01
C LYS A 161 -29.58 -5.75 -7.93
N PHE A 162 -28.52 -4.98 -8.24
CA PHE A 162 -27.59 -4.51 -7.24
C PHE A 162 -28.31 -3.62 -6.23
N LEU A 163 -28.09 -3.87 -4.94
CA LEU A 163 -28.68 -3.11 -3.85
C LEU A 163 -27.67 -2.17 -3.18
N TYR A 164 -26.54 -2.73 -2.75
CA TYR A 164 -25.49 -1.98 -2.03
C TYR A 164 -24.19 -2.77 -1.93
N TRP A 165 -23.12 -2.08 -1.58
CA TRP A 165 -21.86 -2.68 -1.14
C TRP A 165 -21.92 -2.98 0.36
N ALA A 166 -21.32 -4.09 0.77
CA ALA A 166 -21.12 -4.46 2.17
C ALA A 166 -19.64 -4.76 2.45
N PHE A 167 -19.19 -4.49 3.66
CA PHE A 167 -17.85 -4.81 4.10
C PHE A 167 -17.66 -6.32 4.26
N LEU A 168 -16.60 -6.89 3.66
CA LEU A 168 -16.37 -8.34 3.66
C LEU A 168 -16.08 -8.88 5.08
N ASN A 169 -15.48 -8.09 5.95
CA ASN A 169 -15.08 -8.48 7.32
C ASN A 169 -16.25 -8.46 8.32
N THR A 170 -17.24 -7.57 8.16
CA THR A 170 -18.37 -7.40 9.09
C THR A 170 -19.71 -7.80 8.53
N ASN A 171 -19.85 -7.91 7.20
CA ASN A 171 -21.09 -8.03 6.44
C ASN A 171 -22.03 -6.83 6.61
N GLU A 172 -21.58 -5.74 7.17
CA GLU A 172 -22.37 -4.52 7.33
C GLU A 172 -22.47 -3.76 6.00
N LYS A 173 -23.64 -3.19 5.75
CA LYS A 173 -23.85 -2.30 4.60
C LYS A 173 -22.92 -1.09 4.72
N VAL A 174 -22.29 -0.72 3.62
CA VAL A 174 -21.53 0.54 3.53
C VAL A 174 -22.45 1.72 3.80
N SER A 175 -22.09 2.57 4.75
CA SER A 175 -22.80 3.81 5.09
C SER A 175 -22.73 4.82 3.94
N GLU A 176 -23.52 5.90 4.00
CA GLU A 176 -23.47 6.99 3.00
C GLU A 176 -22.05 7.56 2.86
N THR A 177 -21.35 7.67 3.97
CA THR A 177 -19.92 8.02 4.01
C THR A 177 -19.18 7.07 4.96
N PHE A 178 -17.91 6.79 4.65
CA PHE A 178 -17.00 6.05 5.52
C PHE A 178 -15.57 6.57 5.31
N THR A 179 -14.67 6.21 6.20
CA THR A 179 -13.27 6.68 6.16
C THR A 179 -12.35 5.57 5.71
N MET A 180 -11.34 5.89 4.89
CA MET A 180 -10.31 4.94 4.48
C MET A 180 -9.46 4.53 5.67
N GLU A 181 -9.42 3.23 5.94
CA GLU A 181 -8.63 2.65 7.03
C GLU A 181 -7.13 2.57 6.68
N ALA A 182 -6.31 2.25 7.69
CA ALA A 182 -4.86 2.02 7.54
C ALA A 182 -4.52 0.65 6.89
N VAL A 183 -5.52 0.01 6.28
CA VAL A 183 -5.43 -1.27 5.57
C VAL A 183 -6.39 -1.25 4.37
N ASP A 184 -6.17 -2.17 3.44
CA ASP A 184 -7.09 -2.32 2.30
C ASP A 184 -8.49 -2.75 2.76
N ILE A 185 -9.50 -2.12 2.19
CA ILE A 185 -10.92 -2.42 2.41
C ILE A 185 -11.40 -3.36 1.31
N ASN A 186 -12.08 -4.44 1.68
CA ASN A 186 -12.70 -5.35 0.74
C ASN A 186 -14.22 -5.26 0.86
N LEU A 187 -14.86 -4.92 -0.26
CA LEU A 187 -16.30 -4.81 -0.36
C LEU A 187 -16.86 -5.94 -1.24
N PHE A 188 -18.07 -6.41 -0.91
CA PHE A 188 -18.79 -7.33 -1.78
C PHE A 188 -20.18 -6.78 -2.13
N ALA A 189 -20.62 -7.09 -3.34
CA ALA A 189 -21.92 -6.67 -3.85
C ALA A 189 -23.04 -7.50 -3.23
N VAL A 190 -24.09 -6.81 -2.80
CA VAL A 190 -25.36 -7.42 -2.35
C VAL A 190 -26.43 -7.14 -3.40
N TYR A 191 -27.12 -8.20 -3.80
CA TYR A 191 -28.18 -8.16 -4.80
C TYR A 191 -29.51 -8.54 -4.16
N ASP A 192 -30.61 -8.12 -4.77
CA ASP A 192 -31.93 -8.65 -4.45
C ASP A 192 -32.04 -10.13 -4.83
N THR A 193 -33.07 -10.78 -4.38
CA THR A 193 -33.30 -12.21 -4.65
C THR A 193 -33.89 -12.47 -6.05
N GLY A 194 -34.19 -11.42 -6.81
CA GLY A 194 -34.87 -11.52 -8.10
C GLY A 194 -36.31 -12.12 -8.01
N VAL A 195 -36.76 -12.42 -6.80
CA VAL A 195 -38.11 -12.89 -6.53
C VAL A 195 -38.97 -11.69 -6.22
N ASN A 196 -39.82 -11.30 -7.16
CA ASN A 196 -40.82 -10.27 -6.93
C ASN A 196 -41.92 -10.89 -6.06
N THR A 197 -41.73 -10.93 -4.74
CA THR A 197 -42.76 -11.35 -3.78
C THR A 197 -43.80 -10.22 -3.59
N ARG A 198 -44.31 -9.70 -4.69
CA ARG A 198 -45.59 -8.99 -4.65
C ARG A 198 -46.67 -10.05 -4.61
N PHE A 199 -47.04 -10.46 -3.42
CA PHE A 199 -48.35 -11.09 -3.23
C PHE A 199 -49.39 -9.99 -3.50
N GLU A 200 -49.86 -9.90 -4.72
CA GLU A 200 -51.10 -9.20 -4.98
C GLU A 200 -52.20 -10.08 -4.33
N LEU A 201 -52.76 -9.57 -3.24
CA LEU A 201 -54.02 -10.09 -2.74
C LEU A 201 -55.02 -9.86 -3.87
N THR A 202 -55.35 -10.91 -4.61
CA THR A 202 -56.51 -10.87 -5.50
C THR A 202 -57.75 -10.75 -4.61
N ASP A 203 -58.67 -9.88 -5.01
CA ASP A 203 -59.87 -9.52 -4.25
C ASP A 203 -60.80 -10.70 -3.96
N ASP A 204 -60.46 -11.90 -4.35
CA ASP A 204 -61.27 -13.10 -4.30
C ASP A 204 -61.09 -13.96 -3.04
N GLY A 205 -60.15 -13.58 -2.14
CA GLY A 205 -60.10 -14.12 -0.76
C GLY A 205 -59.88 -15.63 -0.62
N TYR A 206 -59.32 -16.32 -1.63
CA TYR A 206 -58.98 -17.75 -1.55
C TYR A 206 -57.45 -17.95 -1.39
N TYR A 207 -57.14 -18.75 -0.37
CA TYR A 207 -55.78 -19.15 0.04
C TYR A 207 -55.04 -19.92 -1.03
#